data_ae8d025b95325e3965420a3cade73a11
#
_entry.id   ae8d025b95325e3965420a3cade73a11
#
_cell.length_a   1.000
_cell.length_b   1.000
_cell.length_c   1.000
_cell.angle_alpha   90.00
_cell.angle_beta   90.00
_cell.angle_gamma   90.00
#
_symmetry.space_group_name_H-M   'P 1'
#
loop_
_entity.id
_entity.type
_entity.pdbx_description
1 polymer ?
#
loop_
_entity_poly.entity_id
_entity_poly.type
_entity_poly.pdbx_seq_one_letter_code
_entity_poly.pdbx_strand_id
1 'polypeptide(L)'
;EAVKLTSYQLPKAADGGAATYETLPPLKWEDLEISEKFTPALYTLHDGVWEGGSVSMFSPVLKFTLYERFSQESLEVAETMEVNGKRTFGYDVPIVYRRAAD
;
A
#
# COMPACT_ATOMS: atom_id res chain seq x y z
N GLU A 1 -10.65 17.49 3.29
CA GLU A 1 -10.60 16.21 3.97
C GLU A 1 -9.33 15.44 3.59
N ALA A 2 -8.86 14.61 4.50
CA ALA A 2 -7.71 13.76 4.28
C ALA A 2 -7.95 12.38 4.86
N VAL A 3 -7.36 11.37 4.24
CA VAL A 3 -7.40 9.98 4.70
C VAL A 3 -5.98 9.46 4.80
N LYS A 4 -5.69 8.73 5.87
CA LYS A 4 -4.41 8.10 6.09
C LYS A 4 -4.57 6.59 6.00
N LEU A 5 -3.84 5.98 5.07
CA LEU A 5 -3.80 4.52 4.92
C LEU A 5 -2.57 3.99 5.64
N THR A 6 -2.79 3.14 6.64
CA THR A 6 -1.71 2.54 7.42
C THR A 6 -1.67 1.05 7.17
N SER A 7 -0.48 0.51 6.92
CA SER A 7 -0.28 -0.92 6.73
C SER A 7 0.06 -1.59 8.06
N TYR A 8 -0.54 -2.74 8.31
CA TYR A 8 -0.32 -3.53 9.51
C TYR A 8 0.29 -4.88 9.15
N GLN A 9 1.05 -5.44 10.07
CA GLN A 9 1.61 -6.77 9.91
C GLN A 9 0.56 -7.81 10.29
N LEU A 10 0.44 -8.86 9.48
CA LEU A 10 -0.37 -10.00 9.87
C LEU A 10 0.38 -10.82 10.92
N PRO A 11 -0.33 -11.38 11.91
CA PRO A 11 0.31 -12.26 12.88
C PRO A 11 0.83 -13.52 12.21
N LYS A 12 1.88 -14.11 12.80
CA LYS A 12 2.40 -15.37 12.33
C LYS A 12 1.51 -16.52 12.77
N ALA A 13 1.62 -17.67 12.08
CA ALA A 13 0.95 -18.89 12.51
C ALA A 13 1.53 -19.34 13.86
N ALA A 14 0.82 -20.26 14.54
CA ALA A 14 1.21 -20.74 15.86
C ALA A 14 2.61 -21.37 15.90
N ASP A 15 3.07 -21.93 14.78
CA ASP A 15 4.42 -22.50 14.66
C ASP A 15 5.51 -21.46 14.37
N GLY A 16 5.15 -20.19 14.28
CA GLY A 16 6.07 -19.10 13.99
C GLY A 16 6.32 -18.86 12.51
N GLY A 17 5.73 -19.66 11.63
CA GLY A 17 5.84 -19.50 10.19
C GLY A 17 4.83 -18.51 9.63
N ALA A 18 4.83 -18.37 8.31
CA ALA A 18 3.87 -17.51 7.63
C ALA A 18 2.45 -18.05 7.82
N ALA A 19 1.51 -17.17 8.15
CA ALA A 19 0.12 -17.56 8.28
C ALA A 19 -0.50 -17.83 6.91
N THR A 20 -1.32 -18.88 6.81
CA THR A 20 -2.16 -19.12 5.66
C THR A 20 -3.60 -18.78 6.04
N TYR A 21 -4.50 -18.84 5.07
CA TYR A 21 -5.90 -18.58 5.33
C TYR A 21 -6.46 -19.49 6.43
N GLU A 22 -6.04 -20.75 6.45
CA GLU A 22 -6.51 -21.73 7.44
C GLU A 22 -5.82 -21.58 8.80
N THR A 23 -4.60 -21.07 8.83
CA THR A 23 -3.82 -20.96 10.07
C THR A 23 -3.80 -19.55 10.66
N LEU A 24 -4.41 -18.59 9.98
CA LEU A 24 -4.48 -17.22 10.47
C LEU A 24 -5.33 -17.17 11.75
N PRO A 25 -4.77 -16.71 12.88
CA PRO A 25 -5.56 -16.60 14.10
C PRO A 25 -6.63 -15.52 13.97
N PRO A 26 -7.66 -15.53 14.83
CA PRO A 26 -8.64 -14.45 14.85
C PRO A 26 -7.93 -13.11 15.03
N LEU A 27 -8.25 -12.14 14.18
CA LEU A 27 -7.63 -10.82 14.24
C LEU A 27 -8.37 -9.93 15.22
N LYS A 28 -7.60 -9.34 16.15
CA LYS A 28 -8.09 -8.30 17.04
C LYS A 28 -7.34 -7.03 16.72
N TRP A 29 -8.06 -5.96 16.46
CA TRP A 29 -7.50 -4.71 16.04
C TRP A 29 -6.37 -4.21 16.95
N GLU A 30 -6.59 -4.31 18.26
CA GLU A 30 -5.66 -3.83 19.27
C GLU A 30 -4.38 -4.66 19.35
N ASP A 31 -4.37 -5.86 18.77
CA ASP A 31 -3.21 -6.75 18.80
C ASP A 31 -2.35 -6.65 17.53
N LEU A 32 -2.78 -5.86 16.54
CA LEU A 32 -2.05 -5.72 15.29
C LEU A 32 -0.93 -4.69 15.43
N GLU A 33 0.23 -5.01 14.88
CA GLU A 33 1.37 -4.10 14.86
C GLU A 33 1.43 -3.36 13.53
N ILE A 34 1.77 -2.07 13.59
CA ILE A 34 1.98 -1.27 12.38
C ILE A 34 3.23 -1.77 11.69
N SER A 35 3.16 -1.92 10.36
CA SER A 35 4.31 -2.31 9.57
C SER A 35 5.37 -1.22 9.60
N GLU A 36 6.62 -1.59 9.91
CA GLU A 36 7.74 -0.66 9.89
C GLU A 36 8.26 -0.41 8.47
N LYS A 37 7.91 -1.27 7.52
CA LYS A 37 8.39 -1.15 6.14
C LYS A 37 7.63 -0.12 5.33
N PHE A 38 6.33 0.00 5.55
CA PHE A 38 5.48 0.88 4.77
C PHE A 38 5.21 2.19 5.49
N THR A 39 5.61 3.29 4.86
CA THR A 39 5.20 4.62 5.30
C THR A 39 3.70 4.77 5.05
N PRO A 40 2.94 5.32 5.99
CA PRO A 40 1.52 5.57 5.75
C PRO A 40 1.30 6.45 4.53
N ALA A 41 0.32 6.09 3.71
CA ALA A 41 -0.05 6.88 2.55
C ALA A 41 -1.10 7.91 2.96
N LEU A 42 -0.93 9.14 2.49
CA LEU A 42 -1.86 10.23 2.77
C LEU A 42 -2.60 10.61 1.48
N TYR A 43 -3.91 10.71 1.59
CA TYR A 43 -4.77 11.05 0.46
C TYR A 43 -5.59 12.29 0.80
N THR A 44 -5.71 13.18 -0.18
CA THR A 44 -6.55 14.37 -0.06
C THR A 44 -7.64 14.34 -1.11
N LEU A 45 -8.78 14.93 -0.78
CA LEU A 45 -9.95 14.96 -1.66
C LEU A 45 -10.05 16.30 -2.35
N HIS A 46 -10.13 16.27 -3.70
CA HIS A 46 -10.33 17.45 -4.54
C HIS A 46 -11.34 17.12 -5.63
N ASP A 47 -12.46 17.81 -5.65
CA ASP A 47 -13.49 17.67 -6.70
C ASP A 47 -13.93 16.22 -6.90
N GLY A 48 -14.13 15.49 -5.80
CA GLY A 48 -14.57 14.09 -5.85
C GLY A 48 -13.48 13.08 -6.16
N VAL A 49 -12.22 13.52 -6.24
CA VAL A 49 -11.09 12.64 -6.52
C VAL A 49 -10.14 12.61 -5.33
N TRP A 50 -9.84 11.42 -4.85
CA TRP A 50 -8.80 11.18 -3.84
C TRP A 50 -7.46 11.00 -4.53
N GLU A 51 -6.44 11.66 -4.03
CA GLU A 51 -5.10 11.58 -4.59
C GLU A 51 -4.07 11.54 -3.47
N GLY A 52 -3.09 10.68 -3.61
CA GLY A 52 -2.02 10.58 -2.62
C GLY A 52 -1.09 9.41 -2.91
N GLY A 53 -0.31 9.07 -1.91
CA GLY A 53 0.64 7.99 -2.01
C GLY A 53 1.65 8.05 -0.89
N SER A 54 2.77 7.34 -1.10
CA SER A 54 3.82 7.25 -0.09
C SER A 54 5.16 6.91 -0.72
N VAL A 55 6.21 7.20 0.04
CA VAL A 55 7.56 6.73 -0.25
C VAL A 55 7.99 5.93 0.97
N SER A 56 8.31 4.65 0.75
CA SER A 56 8.69 3.74 1.83
C SER A 56 10.11 3.23 1.60
N MET A 57 10.93 3.26 2.65
CA MET A 57 12.27 2.68 2.63
C MET A 57 12.20 1.32 3.31
N PHE A 58 12.24 0.25 2.50
CA PHE A 58 12.23 -1.12 3.04
C PHE A 58 13.58 -1.50 3.64
N SER A 59 14.63 -0.83 3.19
CA SER A 59 15.98 -0.94 3.72
C SER A 59 16.71 0.36 3.41
N PRO A 60 17.95 0.56 3.88
CA PRO A 60 18.71 1.78 3.53
C PRO A 60 18.91 1.99 2.04
N VAL A 61 18.79 0.92 1.22
CA VAL A 61 19.04 1.00 -0.22
C VAL A 61 17.80 0.71 -1.07
N LEU A 62 16.71 0.22 -0.47
CA LEU A 62 15.51 -0.22 -1.20
C LEU A 62 14.37 0.75 -0.95
N LYS A 63 13.99 1.48 -2.01
CA LYS A 63 12.95 2.50 -1.95
C LYS A 63 11.75 2.10 -2.79
N PHE A 64 10.57 2.16 -2.18
CA PHE A 64 9.30 1.91 -2.85
C PHE A 64 8.48 3.18 -2.90
N THR A 65 8.02 3.57 -4.09
CA THR A 65 7.16 4.74 -4.27
C THR A 65 5.80 4.30 -4.79
N LEU A 66 4.74 4.78 -4.15
CA LEU A 66 3.37 4.51 -4.53
C LEU A 66 2.65 5.83 -4.79
N TYR A 67 1.93 5.91 -5.90
CA TYR A 67 1.02 7.00 -6.21
C TYR A 67 -0.33 6.41 -6.59
N GLU A 68 -1.39 6.94 -6.02
CA GLU A 68 -2.75 6.52 -6.33
C GLU A 68 -3.67 7.71 -6.48
N ARG A 69 -4.60 7.58 -7.42
CA ARG A 69 -5.65 8.57 -7.63
C ARG A 69 -6.94 7.82 -7.93
N PHE A 70 -7.98 8.06 -7.14
CA PHE A 70 -9.21 7.30 -7.31
C PHE A 70 -10.46 8.13 -7.07
N SER A 71 -11.51 7.72 -7.76
CA SER A 71 -12.86 8.26 -7.65
C SER A 71 -13.84 7.08 -7.66
N GLN A 72 -15.12 7.36 -7.76
CA GLN A 72 -16.12 6.29 -7.91
C GLN A 72 -15.99 5.56 -9.26
N GLU A 73 -15.38 6.19 -10.23
CA GLU A 73 -15.32 5.69 -11.62
C GLU A 73 -14.03 4.94 -11.93
N SER A 74 -12.92 5.31 -11.31
CA SER A 74 -11.62 4.80 -11.70
C SER A 74 -10.62 4.80 -10.56
N LEU A 75 -9.60 3.96 -10.72
CA LEU A 75 -8.41 3.93 -9.88
C LEU A 75 -7.19 4.02 -10.79
N GLU A 76 -6.32 4.98 -10.53
CA GLU A 76 -5.03 5.12 -11.22
C GLU A 76 -3.92 4.82 -10.22
N VAL A 77 -3.01 3.94 -10.62
CA VAL A 77 -1.91 3.48 -9.75
C VAL A 77 -0.59 3.55 -10.49
N ALA A 78 0.40 4.14 -9.87
CA ALA A 78 1.79 4.08 -10.32
C ALA A 78 2.67 3.61 -9.16
N GLU A 79 3.57 2.67 -9.44
CA GLU A 79 4.47 2.09 -8.44
C GLU A 79 5.87 1.97 -9.00
N THR A 80 6.88 2.28 -8.21
CA THR A 80 8.28 2.07 -8.59
C THR A 80 9.08 1.52 -7.42
N MET A 81 10.09 0.72 -7.74
CA MET A 81 11.05 0.20 -6.78
C MET A 81 12.45 0.58 -7.26
N GLU A 82 13.26 1.12 -6.35
CA GLU A 82 14.64 1.50 -6.64
C GLU A 82 15.59 0.83 -5.66
N VAL A 83 16.70 0.36 -6.16
CA VAL A 83 17.81 -0.17 -5.36
C VAL A 83 19.03 0.71 -5.62
N ASN A 84 19.57 1.32 -4.56
CA ASN A 84 20.69 2.26 -4.64
C ASN A 84 20.43 3.39 -5.65
N GLY A 85 19.19 3.90 -5.68
CA GLY A 85 18.82 5.00 -6.56
C GLY A 85 18.54 4.59 -8.00
N LYS A 86 18.64 3.30 -8.33
CA LYS A 86 18.40 2.80 -9.67
C LYS A 86 17.10 2.01 -9.72
N ARG A 87 16.23 2.38 -10.67
CA ARG A 87 14.95 1.67 -10.81
C ARG A 87 15.17 0.23 -11.25
N THR A 88 14.59 -0.71 -10.51
CA THR A 88 14.64 -2.14 -10.81
C THR A 88 13.28 -2.71 -11.18
N PHE A 89 12.20 -2.01 -10.85
CA PHE A 89 10.84 -2.49 -11.06
C PHE A 89 9.89 -1.31 -11.10
N GLY A 90 8.82 -1.46 -11.85
CA GLY A 90 7.68 -0.56 -11.76
C GLY A 90 7.49 0.36 -12.96
N TYR A 91 6.53 1.23 -12.82
CA TYR A 91 6.06 2.11 -13.87
C TYR A 91 5.66 3.46 -13.25
N ASP A 92 5.99 4.55 -13.91
CA ASP A 92 5.64 5.90 -13.48
C ASP A 92 4.48 6.50 -14.29
N VAL A 93 4.09 5.84 -15.38
CA VAL A 93 2.85 6.16 -16.08
C VAL A 93 1.73 5.35 -15.42
N PRO A 94 0.72 5.98 -14.81
CA PRO A 94 -0.28 5.25 -14.06
C PRO A 94 -1.05 4.24 -14.90
N ILE A 95 -1.28 3.05 -14.33
CA ILE A 95 -2.24 2.10 -14.88
C ILE A 95 -3.63 2.55 -14.44
N VAL A 96 -4.56 2.60 -15.37
CA VAL A 96 -5.92 3.04 -15.11
C VAL A 96 -6.84 1.82 -15.04
N TYR A 97 -7.49 1.67 -13.88
CA TYR A 97 -8.52 0.66 -13.68
C TYR A 97 -9.87 1.36 -13.67
N ARG A 98 -10.77 0.89 -14.49
CA ARG A 98 -12.12 1.46 -14.55
C ARG A 98 -13.09 0.54 -13.83
N ARG A 99 -14.09 1.15 -13.19
CA ARG A 99 -15.13 0.39 -12.53
C ARG A 99 -15.88 -0.47 -13.54
N ALA A 100 -16.05 -1.75 -13.23
CA ALA A 100 -16.80 -2.64 -14.09
C ALA A 100 -18.28 -2.26 -14.11
N ALA A 101 -18.91 -2.42 -15.28
CA ALA A 101 -20.33 -2.22 -15.41
C ALA A 101 -21.09 -3.35 -14.71
N ASP A 102 -22.19 -3.00 -14.06
CA ASP A 102 -23.06 -3.96 -13.38
C ASP A 102 -23.93 -4.74 -14.38
#